data_f2bd7b7ddfbea854b95aaf8ad93c8186
#
_entry.id   f2bd7b7ddfbea854b95aaf8ad93c8186
#
_cell.length_a   1.000
_cell.length_b   1.000
_cell.length_c   1.000
_cell.angle_alpha   90.00
_cell.angle_beta   90.00
_cell.angle_gamma   90.00
#
_symmetry.space_group_name_H-M   'P 1'
#
loop_
_entity.id
_entity.type
_entity.pdbx_description
1 polymer ?
#
loop_
_entity_poly.entity_id
_entity_poly.type
_entity_poly.pdbx_seq_one_letter_code
_entity_poly.pdbx_strand_id
1 'polypeptide(L)'
;MNLRGSYFVVGLMLGMLSACQDAPQNHKQNWTTVFETSQGKETANYPQVIDYYRKLSIHFEQISLHQGDTTDSGEPLHLVVYQPKGSPRIQINKRPEFPVVLVNNGIHPGESDGIDASMMLLRDWALNPETGPKDFAVAVIPIYNIGGALNRNSTSRTNQNGPVSYGFRGNAKNYDLNRDFIKADTKNALAFSHLFHWLDPIVFVDNHVSNGADYQYTLTHLMTQHNKLDGALGQFMQSVFTPELEQVLAQNNWPITPYVNVFNRSPETGFTQFMDHPRYSTGYTTLFQTLGMMVETHMLKPYQDRVNGTYALMQNLVDLCQNHLEQIVNNKAHDRQLYHSGDHYPLNWQVDRTQSRPLEFKGYSAQYLQSEITGKQRLSYDRTAPYTKTIPYFDTYLAQDSVLIPEHYGIPRAFDRVIERLKANDISLIELPEGLKVNAEIYHIKDYQSAQNPYEGHYLHYNTQVTSRSETVVLKAGDFLVPTDQPGVRYLLETLEPQAVDSFFNWNFFDIILQQKEGFSPYVWEDLAKQILERDPLLQAAFEQQKAEDPDFAENAYAQLDWLHKHSVHYEKAHLRYPIVRVLDQIVLGKD
;
A
#
# COMPACT_ATOMS: atom_id res chain seq x y z
N MET A 1 97.61 49.34 -8.72
CA MET A 1 97.29 48.94 -7.35
C MET A 1 96.46 47.68 -7.41
N ASN A 2 97.00 46.65 -6.81
CA ASN A 2 96.67 45.23 -6.86
C ASN A 2 95.21 44.91 -6.57
N LEU A 3 94.64 43.94 -7.33
CA LEU A 3 93.68 43.02 -6.80
C LEU A 3 93.72 41.66 -7.52
N ARG A 4 93.97 40.64 -6.74
CA ARG A 4 94.08 39.23 -7.14
C ARG A 4 92.66 38.62 -7.24
N GLY A 5 92.43 37.88 -8.32
CA GLY A 5 91.25 37.02 -8.47
C GLY A 5 91.45 35.64 -7.84
N SER A 6 90.42 35.13 -7.20
CA SER A 6 90.39 33.73 -6.74
C SER A 6 89.27 33.00 -7.52
N TYR A 7 89.64 31.93 -8.17
CA TYR A 7 88.69 31.03 -8.87
C TYR A 7 88.07 30.06 -7.83
N PHE A 8 86.74 30.03 -7.82
CA PHE A 8 85.97 28.99 -7.08
C PHE A 8 85.45 27.96 -8.06
N VAL A 9 85.85 26.73 -7.89
CA VAL A 9 85.34 25.57 -8.60
C VAL A 9 84.05 25.13 -7.92
N VAL A 10 82.91 25.22 -8.66
CA VAL A 10 81.66 24.69 -8.18
C VAL A 10 81.52 23.23 -8.64
N GLY A 11 81.62 22.32 -7.69
CA GLY A 11 81.33 20.91 -7.90
C GLY A 11 79.79 20.68 -7.93
N LEU A 12 79.32 20.15 -9.05
CA LEU A 12 77.93 19.73 -9.22
C LEU A 12 77.65 18.41 -8.49
N MET A 13 77.07 18.44 -7.30
CA MET A 13 76.45 17.24 -6.67
C MET A 13 75.07 17.00 -7.23
N LEU A 14 74.90 15.97 -8.06
CA LEU A 14 73.59 15.41 -8.39
C LEU A 14 73.02 14.68 -7.16
N GLY A 15 72.11 15.36 -6.43
CA GLY A 15 71.26 14.71 -5.43
C GLY A 15 70.18 13.94 -6.10
N MET A 16 70.17 12.60 -6.08
CA MET A 16 69.03 11.76 -6.41
C MET A 16 67.97 11.96 -5.32
N LEU A 17 66.97 12.75 -5.59
CA LEU A 17 65.71 12.77 -4.85
C LEU A 17 64.93 11.50 -5.20
N SER A 18 65.07 10.45 -4.35
CA SER A 18 64.11 9.35 -4.31
C SER A 18 62.79 9.90 -3.82
N ALA A 19 61.90 10.22 -4.77
CA ALA A 19 60.48 10.43 -4.46
C ALA A 19 59.92 9.08 -4.00
N CYS A 20 59.81 8.87 -2.71
CA CYS A 20 58.89 7.89 -2.16
C CYS A 20 57.50 8.32 -2.63
N GLN A 21 56.99 7.70 -3.69
CA GLN A 21 55.56 7.65 -3.93
C GLN A 21 54.96 6.83 -2.79
N ASP A 22 54.43 7.52 -1.79
CA ASP A 22 53.47 6.89 -0.88
C ASP A 22 52.37 6.27 -1.75
N ALA A 23 52.37 4.95 -1.85
CA ALA A 23 51.25 4.20 -2.36
C ALA A 23 50.02 4.67 -1.56
N PRO A 24 48.88 4.95 -2.21
CA PRO A 24 47.70 5.34 -1.47
C PRO A 24 47.45 4.27 -0.41
N GLN A 25 47.60 4.63 0.85
CA GLN A 25 47.12 3.82 1.95
C GLN A 25 45.63 3.60 1.69
N ASN A 26 45.31 2.40 1.25
CA ASN A 26 43.96 1.89 1.20
C ASN A 26 43.45 1.88 2.65
N HIS A 27 43.02 3.04 3.15
CA HIS A 27 42.16 3.09 4.33
C HIS A 27 40.96 2.25 3.95
N LYS A 28 40.90 1.00 4.41
CA LYS A 28 39.69 0.18 4.35
C LYS A 28 38.62 1.03 4.98
N GLN A 29 37.82 1.69 4.13
CA GLN A 29 36.71 2.51 4.59
C GLN A 29 35.82 1.58 5.39
N ASN A 30 35.59 1.92 6.65
CA ASN A 30 34.75 1.10 7.51
C ASN A 30 33.27 1.32 7.15
N TRP A 31 32.66 0.34 6.49
CA TRP A 31 31.28 0.37 6.06
C TRP A 31 30.31 -0.16 7.12
N THR A 32 30.68 -0.20 8.39
CA THR A 32 29.82 -0.65 9.48
C THR A 32 28.68 0.33 9.70
N THR A 33 27.48 -0.21 9.93
CA THR A 33 26.28 0.55 10.26
C THR A 33 26.22 0.90 11.75
N VAL A 34 25.26 1.76 12.15
CA VAL A 34 24.97 2.04 13.57
C VAL A 34 24.55 0.76 14.29
N PHE A 35 23.75 -0.07 13.66
CA PHE A 35 23.33 -1.38 14.17
C PHE A 35 24.54 -2.26 14.52
N GLU A 36 25.48 -2.40 13.60
CA GLU A 36 26.69 -3.21 13.82
C GLU A 36 27.61 -2.62 14.89
N THR A 37 27.86 -1.32 14.88
CA THR A 37 28.72 -0.66 15.87
C THR A 37 28.13 -0.67 17.28
N SER A 38 26.81 -0.67 17.40
CA SER A 38 26.09 -0.78 18.67
C SER A 38 25.89 -2.23 19.14
N GLN A 39 26.41 -3.22 18.39
CA GLN A 39 26.17 -4.65 18.67
C GLN A 39 24.69 -5.02 18.70
N GLY A 40 23.91 -4.53 17.73
CA GLY A 40 22.51 -4.84 17.55
C GLY A 40 21.55 -4.13 18.51
N LYS A 41 21.97 -3.03 19.16
CA LYS A 41 21.14 -2.33 20.15
C LYS A 41 20.48 -1.06 19.62
N GLU A 42 21.06 -0.41 18.64
CA GLU A 42 20.60 0.88 18.11
C GLU A 42 20.35 0.80 16.60
N THR A 43 19.44 1.64 16.13
CA THR A 43 19.18 1.88 14.71
C THR A 43 19.65 3.27 14.30
N ALA A 44 20.06 3.42 13.05
CA ALA A 44 20.44 4.70 12.48
C ALA A 44 19.23 5.68 12.45
N ASN A 45 19.47 6.95 12.70
CA ASN A 45 18.47 7.99 12.46
C ASN A 45 18.43 8.38 10.97
N TYR A 46 17.38 9.13 10.56
CA TYR A 46 17.18 9.49 9.16
C TYR A 46 18.41 10.15 8.51
N PRO A 47 19.04 11.20 9.07
CA PRO A 47 20.25 11.77 8.48
C PRO A 47 21.42 10.77 8.33
N GLN A 48 21.60 9.88 9.30
CA GLN A 48 22.63 8.84 9.25
C GLN A 48 22.37 7.82 8.13
N VAL A 49 21.10 7.40 7.94
CA VAL A 49 20.72 6.49 6.86
C VAL A 49 21.00 7.12 5.50
N ILE A 50 20.59 8.38 5.28
CA ILE A 50 20.79 9.05 3.99
C ILE A 50 22.27 9.33 3.72
N ASP A 51 23.02 9.74 4.73
CA ASP A 51 24.47 9.96 4.60
C ASP A 51 25.22 8.66 4.28
N TYR A 52 24.82 7.55 4.90
CA TYR A 52 25.39 6.23 4.62
C TYR A 52 25.18 5.84 3.15
N TYR A 53 23.95 5.93 2.64
CA TYR A 53 23.67 5.60 1.25
C TYR A 53 24.30 6.58 0.25
N ARG A 54 24.45 7.85 0.61
CA ARG A 54 25.20 8.82 -0.19
C ARG A 54 26.67 8.41 -0.32
N LYS A 55 27.30 7.97 0.78
CA LYS A 55 28.67 7.49 0.76
C LYS A 55 28.81 6.22 -0.09
N LEU A 56 27.89 5.26 0.03
CA LEU A 56 27.88 4.06 -0.80
C LEU A 56 27.74 4.41 -2.28
N SER A 57 26.83 5.32 -2.64
CA SER A 57 26.59 5.70 -4.05
C SER A 57 27.76 6.45 -4.69
N ILE A 58 28.58 7.12 -3.91
CA ILE A 58 29.82 7.77 -4.40
C ILE A 58 30.92 6.74 -4.63
N HIS A 59 30.97 5.70 -3.81
CA HIS A 59 32.08 4.74 -3.80
C HIS A 59 31.83 3.53 -4.72
N PHE A 60 30.60 3.07 -4.83
CA PHE A 60 30.21 1.88 -5.60
C PHE A 60 29.35 2.23 -6.81
N GLU A 61 29.82 1.88 -8.01
CA GLU A 61 29.08 2.14 -9.26
C GLU A 61 27.73 1.42 -9.34
N GLN A 62 27.56 0.32 -8.59
CA GLN A 62 26.32 -0.46 -8.52
C GLN A 62 25.23 0.23 -7.71
N ILE A 63 25.55 1.21 -6.89
CA ILE A 63 24.60 1.90 -6.03
C ILE A 63 24.36 3.31 -6.52
N SER A 64 23.08 3.69 -6.62
CA SER A 64 22.66 5.06 -6.87
C SER A 64 21.66 5.53 -5.83
N LEU A 65 21.70 6.81 -5.47
CA LEU A 65 20.75 7.47 -4.57
C LEU A 65 19.97 8.51 -5.37
N HIS A 66 18.64 8.38 -5.35
CA HIS A 66 17.72 9.27 -6.04
C HIS A 66 16.80 9.99 -5.04
N GLN A 67 16.27 11.13 -5.45
CA GLN A 67 15.27 11.90 -4.72
C GLN A 67 13.98 11.93 -5.54
N GLY A 68 12.90 11.46 -4.96
CA GLY A 68 11.55 11.59 -5.49
C GLY A 68 10.88 12.87 -5.02
N ASP A 69 9.55 12.87 -5.03
CA ASP A 69 8.75 14.02 -4.62
C ASP A 69 8.89 14.33 -3.13
N THR A 70 8.53 15.57 -2.78
CA THR A 70 8.55 16.03 -1.38
C THR A 70 7.42 15.40 -0.58
N THR A 71 7.75 14.86 0.59
CA THR A 71 6.80 14.30 1.56
C THR A 71 6.18 15.36 2.47
N ASP A 72 5.26 14.97 3.35
CA ASP A 72 4.65 15.87 4.33
C ASP A 72 5.63 16.44 5.36
N SER A 73 6.80 15.83 5.52
CA SER A 73 7.87 16.36 6.38
C SER A 73 8.66 17.51 5.74
N GLY A 74 8.48 17.76 4.46
CA GLY A 74 9.28 18.72 3.69
C GLY A 74 10.54 18.10 3.07
N GLU A 75 10.91 16.88 3.46
CA GLU A 75 12.03 16.14 2.90
C GLU A 75 11.60 15.33 1.66
N PRO A 76 12.49 15.13 0.67
CA PRO A 76 12.18 14.30 -0.49
C PRO A 76 12.14 12.81 -0.11
N LEU A 77 11.24 12.06 -0.76
CA LEU A 77 11.24 10.61 -0.66
C LEU A 77 12.48 10.06 -1.37
N HIS A 78 13.37 9.40 -0.64
CA HIS A 78 14.59 8.86 -1.20
C HIS A 78 14.39 7.45 -1.75
N LEU A 79 15.11 7.15 -2.83
CA LEU A 79 15.21 5.82 -3.43
C LEU A 79 16.69 5.46 -3.61
N VAL A 80 17.09 4.32 -3.08
CA VAL A 80 18.41 3.72 -3.30
C VAL A 80 18.25 2.56 -4.25
N VAL A 81 19.05 2.51 -5.30
CA VAL A 81 18.99 1.41 -6.28
C VAL A 81 20.33 0.70 -6.31
N TYR A 82 20.30 -0.62 -6.10
CA TYR A 82 21.36 -1.53 -6.45
C TYR A 82 21.11 -2.10 -7.84
N GLN A 83 22.09 -1.98 -8.71
CA GLN A 83 22.07 -2.53 -10.07
C GLN A 83 23.28 -3.43 -10.30
N PRO A 84 23.11 -4.57 -10.97
CA PRO A 84 24.21 -5.41 -11.37
C PRO A 84 25.24 -4.63 -12.22
N LYS A 85 26.50 -5.00 -12.12
CA LYS A 85 27.56 -4.38 -12.90
C LYS A 85 27.33 -4.56 -14.40
N GLY A 86 27.43 -3.45 -15.15
CA GLY A 86 27.20 -3.45 -16.61
C GLY A 86 25.75 -3.28 -17.03
N SER A 87 24.80 -3.24 -16.10
CA SER A 87 23.39 -2.94 -16.42
C SER A 87 23.20 -1.46 -16.74
N PRO A 88 22.23 -1.09 -17.61
CA PRO A 88 21.87 0.31 -17.84
C PRO A 88 21.43 0.98 -16.54
N ARG A 89 21.96 2.17 -16.24
CA ARG A 89 21.56 2.90 -15.03
C ARG A 89 20.10 3.33 -15.11
N ILE A 90 19.37 3.14 -14.01
CA ILE A 90 18.03 3.69 -13.84
C ILE A 90 18.12 5.23 -13.89
N GLN A 91 17.28 5.83 -14.76
CA GLN A 91 17.17 7.27 -14.94
C GLN A 91 15.79 7.72 -14.47
N ILE A 92 15.72 8.75 -13.64
CA ILE A 92 14.47 9.20 -12.98
C ILE A 92 13.31 9.44 -13.95
N ASN A 93 13.54 9.84 -15.17
CA ASN A 93 12.47 10.21 -16.11
C ASN A 93 12.22 9.15 -17.20
N LYS A 94 12.78 7.97 -17.04
CA LYS A 94 12.63 6.86 -17.99
C LYS A 94 12.29 5.58 -17.25
N ARG A 95 11.18 4.93 -17.63
CA ARG A 95 10.83 3.61 -17.07
C ARG A 95 12.02 2.65 -17.25
N PRO A 96 12.40 1.89 -16.21
CA PRO A 96 13.45 0.88 -16.33
C PRO A 96 13.16 -0.13 -17.44
N GLU A 97 14.19 -0.49 -18.22
CA GLU A 97 14.08 -1.48 -19.30
C GLU A 97 14.29 -2.92 -18.80
N PHE A 98 14.55 -3.09 -17.51
CA PHE A 98 14.77 -4.39 -16.86
C PHE A 98 13.96 -4.48 -15.56
N PRO A 99 13.70 -5.71 -15.08
CA PRO A 99 12.85 -5.92 -13.92
C PRO A 99 13.41 -5.28 -12.64
N VAL A 100 12.51 -4.87 -11.75
CA VAL A 100 12.85 -4.23 -10.47
C VAL A 100 12.11 -4.95 -9.34
N VAL A 101 12.82 -5.26 -8.26
CA VAL A 101 12.25 -5.61 -6.95
C VAL A 101 12.27 -4.35 -6.09
N LEU A 102 11.13 -3.95 -5.54
CA LEU A 102 11.00 -2.78 -4.68
C LEU A 102 10.89 -3.20 -3.22
N VAL A 103 11.78 -2.70 -2.38
CA VAL A 103 11.75 -2.87 -0.92
C VAL A 103 11.37 -1.54 -0.27
N ASN A 104 10.37 -1.56 0.59
CA ASN A 104 9.92 -0.41 1.35
C ASN A 104 10.22 -0.60 2.84
N ASN A 105 10.81 0.40 3.47
CA ASN A 105 11.16 0.37 4.88
C ASN A 105 10.56 1.56 5.62
N GLY A 106 10.26 1.37 6.88
CA GLY A 106 9.94 2.45 7.78
C GLY A 106 8.63 3.18 7.46
N ILE A 107 7.58 2.49 6.99
CA ILE A 107 6.21 3.01 7.06
C ILE A 107 5.90 3.38 8.51
N HIS A 108 6.29 2.50 9.42
CA HIS A 108 6.32 2.76 10.85
C HIS A 108 7.79 2.81 11.30
N PRO A 109 8.40 3.99 11.44
CA PRO A 109 9.84 4.09 11.71
C PRO A 109 10.29 3.54 13.07
N GLY A 110 9.35 3.16 13.93
CA GLY A 110 9.62 2.34 15.11
C GLY A 110 9.90 0.87 14.80
N GLU A 111 9.64 0.44 13.59
CA GLU A 111 9.85 -0.89 13.02
C GLU A 111 11.06 -0.84 12.09
N SER A 112 12.25 -0.63 12.66
CA SER A 112 13.46 -0.27 11.93
C SER A 112 14.26 -1.47 11.38
N ASP A 113 13.76 -2.68 11.54
CA ASP A 113 14.45 -3.92 11.19
C ASP A 113 14.87 -3.94 9.70
N GLY A 114 13.95 -3.57 8.80
CA GLY A 114 14.21 -3.46 7.36
C GLY A 114 15.18 -2.32 7.00
N ILE A 115 15.18 -1.22 7.76
CA ILE A 115 16.10 -0.09 7.54
C ILE A 115 17.54 -0.56 7.68
N ASP A 116 17.88 -1.15 8.85
CA ASP A 116 19.24 -1.60 9.13
C ASP A 116 19.62 -2.82 8.28
N ALA A 117 18.70 -3.76 8.06
CA ALA A 117 18.95 -4.92 7.19
C ALA A 117 19.25 -4.51 5.74
N SER A 118 18.51 -3.55 5.19
CA SER A 118 18.76 -3.05 3.81
C SER A 118 20.10 -2.33 3.69
N MET A 119 20.50 -1.57 4.72
CA MET A 119 21.81 -0.89 4.72
C MET A 119 22.96 -1.90 4.63
N MET A 120 22.89 -2.99 5.41
CA MET A 120 23.88 -4.07 5.37
C MET A 120 23.85 -4.82 4.05
N LEU A 121 22.66 -5.19 3.56
CA LEU A 121 22.49 -6.01 2.37
C LEU A 121 23.03 -5.33 1.11
N LEU A 122 22.66 -4.06 0.87
CA LEU A 122 23.15 -3.32 -0.29
C LEU A 122 24.66 -3.10 -0.24
N ARG A 123 25.23 -2.83 0.94
CA ARG A 123 26.69 -2.77 1.16
C ARG A 123 27.35 -4.09 0.79
N ASP A 124 26.81 -5.21 1.29
CA ASP A 124 27.45 -6.51 1.12
C ASP A 124 27.42 -6.94 -0.35
N TRP A 125 26.34 -6.67 -1.08
CA TRP A 125 26.30 -6.86 -2.54
C TRP A 125 27.28 -5.94 -3.29
N ALA A 126 27.46 -4.71 -2.83
CA ALA A 126 28.42 -3.79 -3.47
C ALA A 126 29.86 -4.22 -3.25
N LEU A 127 30.17 -4.78 -2.06
CA LEU A 127 31.47 -5.33 -1.73
C LEU A 127 31.73 -6.70 -2.40
N ASN A 128 30.69 -7.51 -2.55
CA ASN A 128 30.73 -8.83 -3.15
C ASN A 128 29.58 -9.03 -4.15
N PRO A 129 29.69 -8.50 -5.38
CA PRO A 129 28.61 -8.52 -6.37
C PRO A 129 28.09 -9.90 -6.76
N GLU A 130 28.86 -10.96 -6.53
CA GLU A 130 28.44 -12.34 -6.81
C GLU A 130 27.29 -12.81 -5.91
N THR A 131 27.08 -12.17 -4.77
CA THR A 131 25.99 -12.48 -3.84
C THR A 131 24.74 -11.64 -4.07
N GLY A 132 24.80 -10.65 -4.94
CA GLY A 132 23.68 -9.79 -5.29
C GLY A 132 22.89 -10.29 -6.51
N PRO A 133 21.77 -9.61 -6.84
CA PRO A 133 20.99 -9.92 -8.04
C PRO A 133 21.82 -9.73 -9.31
N LYS A 134 21.54 -10.53 -10.37
CA LYS A 134 22.29 -10.51 -11.65
C LYS A 134 21.48 -9.94 -12.80
N ASP A 135 20.17 -10.23 -12.85
CA ASP A 135 19.32 -9.95 -14.00
C ASP A 135 18.19 -8.96 -13.70
N PHE A 136 18.18 -8.35 -12.52
CA PHE A 136 17.23 -7.32 -12.12
C PHE A 136 17.87 -6.34 -11.13
N ALA A 137 17.22 -5.19 -10.94
CA ALA A 137 17.62 -4.23 -9.90
C ALA A 137 16.82 -4.43 -8.62
N VAL A 138 17.43 -4.08 -7.49
CA VAL A 138 16.72 -3.90 -6.21
C VAL A 138 16.69 -2.43 -5.87
N ALA A 139 15.49 -1.88 -5.83
CA ALA A 139 15.21 -0.51 -5.42
C ALA A 139 14.71 -0.52 -3.98
N VAL A 140 15.26 0.34 -3.13
CA VAL A 140 14.92 0.43 -1.70
C VAL A 140 14.46 1.84 -1.38
N ILE A 141 13.29 1.99 -0.81
CA ILE A 141 12.88 3.20 -0.08
C ILE A 141 13.46 3.06 1.33
N PRO A 142 14.51 3.83 1.70
CA PRO A 142 15.21 3.63 2.96
C PRO A 142 14.33 3.88 4.18
N ILE A 143 13.54 4.95 4.12
CA ILE A 143 12.56 5.34 5.14
C ILE A 143 11.39 6.04 4.45
N TYR A 144 10.23 5.39 4.43
CA TYR A 144 9.03 5.93 3.80
C TYR A 144 8.40 7.06 4.65
N ASN A 145 8.24 6.85 5.94
CA ASN A 145 7.70 7.83 6.88
C ASN A 145 8.81 8.67 7.50
N ILE A 146 9.29 9.65 6.76
CA ILE A 146 10.39 10.52 7.21
C ILE A 146 9.96 11.35 8.43
N GLY A 147 8.73 11.88 8.44
CA GLY A 147 8.21 12.68 9.56
C GLY A 147 8.18 11.90 10.88
N GLY A 148 7.73 10.65 10.83
CA GLY A 148 7.79 9.74 11.97
C GLY A 148 9.22 9.36 12.36
N ALA A 149 10.13 9.20 11.40
CA ALA A 149 11.54 8.90 11.67
C ALA A 149 12.28 10.06 12.35
N LEU A 150 11.90 11.29 12.06
CA LEU A 150 12.42 12.49 12.71
C LEU A 150 11.85 12.66 14.13
N ASN A 151 10.69 12.11 14.44
CA ASN A 151 10.06 12.12 15.76
C ASN A 151 10.48 10.91 16.60
N ARG A 152 11.76 10.87 17.00
CA ARG A 152 12.33 9.74 17.76
C ARG A 152 11.97 9.77 19.23
N ASN A 153 11.77 8.58 19.77
CA ASN A 153 11.52 8.36 21.19
C ASN A 153 11.96 6.94 21.60
N SER A 154 11.79 6.59 22.87
CA SER A 154 12.07 5.26 23.43
C SER A 154 10.88 4.64 24.17
N THR A 155 9.68 5.21 24.05
CA THR A 155 8.53 4.88 24.90
C THR A 155 7.25 4.51 24.16
N SER A 156 7.08 4.93 22.92
CA SER A 156 5.82 4.74 22.17
C SER A 156 5.52 3.28 21.77
N ARG A 157 6.52 2.40 21.81
CA ARG A 157 6.37 0.97 21.50
C ARG A 157 6.60 0.13 22.77
N THR A 158 5.67 0.19 23.67
CA THR A 158 5.74 -0.36 25.02
C THR A 158 6.16 -1.83 25.08
N ASN A 159 5.72 -2.65 24.13
CA ASN A 159 5.94 -4.09 24.14
C ASN A 159 7.10 -4.56 23.24
N GLN A 160 7.71 -3.64 22.46
CA GLN A 160 8.74 -4.02 21.51
C GLN A 160 10.11 -4.12 22.18
N ASN A 161 10.80 -5.22 21.93
CA ASN A 161 12.15 -5.48 22.45
C ASN A 161 13.21 -4.82 21.58
N GLY A 162 13.47 -3.51 21.82
CA GLY A 162 14.46 -2.72 21.09
C GLY A 162 13.97 -2.23 19.69
N PRO A 163 14.78 -1.41 19.04
CA PRO A 163 16.03 -0.80 19.50
C PRO A 163 15.84 0.22 20.64
N VAL A 164 16.95 0.76 21.17
CA VAL A 164 16.94 1.70 22.30
C VAL A 164 16.14 2.97 22.01
N SER A 165 16.23 3.47 20.79
CA SER A 165 15.50 4.66 20.32
C SER A 165 15.05 4.44 18.88
N TYR A 166 13.84 4.88 18.58
CA TYR A 166 13.17 4.59 17.31
C TYR A 166 12.20 5.72 16.92
N GLY A 167 11.72 5.73 15.68
CA GLY A 167 10.76 6.71 15.20
C GLY A 167 9.31 6.43 15.65
N PHE A 168 8.43 7.38 15.36
CA PHE A 168 7.00 7.32 15.68
C PHE A 168 6.17 6.77 14.52
N ARG A 169 5.03 6.15 14.82
CA ARG A 169 4.16 5.51 13.82
C ARG A 169 3.53 6.52 12.84
N GLY A 170 2.95 7.61 13.37
CA GLY A 170 2.31 8.64 12.54
C GLY A 170 3.33 9.46 11.75
N ASN A 171 2.95 9.93 10.57
CA ASN A 171 3.76 10.83 9.77
C ASN A 171 3.78 12.26 10.34
N ALA A 172 4.33 13.25 9.62
CA ALA A 172 4.38 14.65 10.06
C ALA A 172 3.00 15.26 10.33
N LYS A 173 1.93 14.69 9.77
CA LYS A 173 0.52 15.07 10.02
C LYS A 173 -0.23 14.07 10.89
N ASN A 174 0.45 13.09 11.46
CA ASN A 174 -0.10 12.01 12.29
C ASN A 174 -0.98 10.99 11.55
N TYR A 175 -0.82 10.82 10.22
CA TYR A 175 -1.43 9.72 9.49
C TYR A 175 -0.62 8.42 9.65
N ASP A 176 -1.31 7.28 9.72
CA ASP A 176 -0.72 5.97 9.49
C ASP A 176 -0.60 5.73 7.98
N LEU A 177 0.61 5.79 7.45
CA LEU A 177 0.84 5.67 6.01
C LEU A 177 0.48 4.28 5.47
N ASN A 178 0.41 3.23 6.32
CA ASN A 178 -0.09 1.92 5.92
C ASN A 178 -1.64 1.83 5.95
N ARG A 179 -2.31 2.97 5.83
CA ARG A 179 -3.76 3.14 5.62
C ARG A 179 -4.06 4.12 4.49
N ASP A 180 -3.01 4.62 3.81
CA ASP A 180 -3.12 5.74 2.89
C ASP A 180 -2.81 5.40 1.42
N PHE A 181 -2.46 4.15 1.10
CA PHE A 181 -2.01 3.79 -0.26
C PHE A 181 -3.03 4.10 -1.34
N ILE A 182 -4.30 3.70 -1.16
CA ILE A 182 -5.32 3.88 -2.20
C ILE A 182 -5.93 5.29 -2.19
N LYS A 183 -6.20 5.87 -0.99
CA LYS A 183 -6.84 7.18 -0.89
C LYS A 183 -5.88 8.35 -1.11
N ALA A 184 -4.59 8.13 -0.87
CA ALA A 184 -3.47 9.04 -1.12
C ALA A 184 -3.73 10.49 -0.63
N ASP A 185 -4.06 10.64 0.66
CA ASP A 185 -4.30 11.96 1.27
C ASP A 185 -3.01 12.69 1.62
N THR A 186 -1.92 11.95 1.75
CA THR A 186 -0.62 12.47 2.13
C THR A 186 0.27 12.67 0.90
N LYS A 187 1.20 13.63 1.00
CA LYS A 187 2.26 13.78 0.00
C LYS A 187 3.17 12.53 -0.06
N ASN A 188 3.31 11.81 1.06
CA ASN A 188 4.03 10.54 1.09
C ASN A 188 3.39 9.52 0.12
N ALA A 189 2.08 9.34 0.17
CA ALA A 189 1.38 8.37 -0.67
C ALA A 189 1.45 8.76 -2.16
N LEU A 190 1.28 10.04 -2.49
CA LEU A 190 1.46 10.52 -3.87
C LEU A 190 2.90 10.30 -4.38
N ALA A 191 3.91 10.62 -3.55
CA ALA A 191 5.32 10.38 -3.89
C ALA A 191 5.62 8.88 -4.08
N PHE A 192 5.03 8.02 -3.27
CA PHE A 192 5.14 6.57 -3.44
C PHE A 192 4.50 6.11 -4.75
N SER A 193 3.28 6.56 -5.05
CA SER A 193 2.59 6.19 -6.29
C SER A 193 3.43 6.54 -7.53
N HIS A 194 4.00 7.75 -7.58
CA HIS A 194 4.88 8.16 -8.69
C HIS A 194 6.12 7.25 -8.79
N LEU A 195 6.78 6.92 -7.67
CA LEU A 195 7.92 6.01 -7.67
C LEU A 195 7.53 4.59 -8.10
N PHE A 196 6.41 4.08 -7.56
CA PHE A 196 5.92 2.73 -7.85
C PHE A 196 5.60 2.55 -9.34
N HIS A 197 4.86 3.48 -9.93
CA HIS A 197 4.50 3.43 -11.35
C HIS A 197 5.67 3.68 -12.28
N TRP A 198 6.62 4.52 -11.87
CA TRP A 198 7.85 4.70 -12.60
C TRP A 198 8.71 3.44 -12.63
N LEU A 199 8.86 2.74 -11.49
CA LEU A 199 9.66 1.51 -11.37
C LEU A 199 8.97 0.29 -11.95
N ASP A 200 7.65 0.23 -11.87
CA ASP A 200 6.81 -0.93 -12.25
C ASP A 200 7.33 -2.27 -11.68
N PRO A 201 7.46 -2.39 -10.34
CA PRO A 201 8.17 -3.51 -9.74
C PRO A 201 7.45 -4.84 -9.98
N ILE A 202 8.23 -5.91 -10.19
CA ILE A 202 7.72 -7.28 -10.31
C ILE A 202 7.38 -7.90 -8.96
N VAL A 203 8.14 -7.51 -7.92
CA VAL A 203 7.94 -7.92 -6.53
C VAL A 203 8.05 -6.67 -5.65
N PHE A 204 7.18 -6.59 -4.65
CA PHE A 204 7.17 -5.56 -3.63
C PHE A 204 7.32 -6.19 -2.25
N VAL A 205 8.26 -5.69 -1.45
CA VAL A 205 8.51 -6.12 -0.07
C VAL A 205 8.32 -4.94 0.87
N ASP A 206 7.54 -5.12 1.92
CA ASP A 206 7.28 -4.11 2.93
C ASP A 206 7.69 -4.64 4.32
N ASN A 207 8.66 -3.98 4.97
CA ASN A 207 9.23 -4.47 6.22
C ASN A 207 8.55 -3.85 7.44
N HIS A 208 7.99 -4.71 8.31
CA HIS A 208 7.23 -4.40 9.52
C HIS A 208 7.66 -5.19 10.75
N VAL A 209 7.03 -4.86 11.89
CA VAL A 209 7.14 -5.59 13.16
C VAL A 209 5.75 -5.86 13.70
N SER A 210 5.40 -7.14 13.83
CA SER A 210 4.09 -7.58 14.31
C SER A 210 3.94 -7.52 15.83
N ASN A 211 2.69 -7.45 16.26
CA ASN A 211 2.26 -7.69 17.63
C ASN A 211 1.36 -8.96 17.69
N GLY A 212 0.70 -9.20 18.81
CA GLY A 212 -0.30 -10.27 18.96
C GLY A 212 0.19 -11.44 19.80
N ALA A 213 -0.10 -12.68 19.36
CA ALA A 213 0.27 -13.90 20.06
C ALA A 213 1.78 -14.09 20.19
N ASP A 214 2.23 -14.77 21.26
CA ASP A 214 3.63 -15.17 21.40
C ASP A 214 3.88 -16.54 20.78
N TYR A 215 4.96 -16.68 20.01
CA TYR A 215 5.35 -17.90 19.29
C TYR A 215 6.87 -17.98 19.09
N GLN A 216 7.35 -19.12 18.55
CA GLN A 216 8.79 -19.36 18.47
C GLN A 216 9.48 -18.63 17.31
N TYR A 217 8.76 -18.28 16.24
CA TYR A 217 9.31 -17.65 15.06
C TYR A 217 9.79 -16.22 15.34
N THR A 218 10.89 -15.81 14.70
CA THR A 218 11.31 -14.41 14.62
C THR A 218 10.63 -13.71 13.44
N LEU A 219 10.43 -14.43 12.35
CA LEU A 219 9.88 -13.95 11.10
C LEU A 219 8.46 -14.48 10.86
N THR A 220 7.59 -13.61 10.38
CA THR A 220 6.34 -14.00 9.74
C THR A 220 6.18 -13.24 8.42
N HIS A 221 5.38 -13.78 7.51
CA HIS A 221 5.08 -13.15 6.23
C HIS A 221 3.58 -12.99 6.02
N LEU A 222 3.18 -11.90 5.41
CA LEU A 222 1.87 -11.72 4.83
C LEU A 222 2.06 -11.54 3.32
N MET A 223 1.89 -12.63 2.59
CA MET A 223 1.84 -12.54 1.13
C MET A 223 0.51 -11.89 0.73
N THR A 224 0.51 -11.13 -0.36
CA THR A 224 -0.74 -10.70 -0.99
C THR A 224 -1.72 -11.86 -1.06
N GLN A 225 -3.00 -11.61 -0.76
CA GLN A 225 -3.99 -12.68 -0.78
C GLN A 225 -4.15 -13.23 -2.20
N HIS A 226 -3.88 -14.52 -2.39
CA HIS A 226 -3.70 -15.14 -3.71
C HIS A 226 -4.98 -15.16 -4.58
N ASN A 227 -6.18 -15.33 -3.97
CA ASN A 227 -7.43 -15.26 -4.73
C ASN A 227 -7.70 -13.82 -5.22
N LYS A 228 -7.28 -12.81 -4.44
CA LYS A 228 -7.38 -11.40 -4.83
C LYS A 228 -6.31 -11.03 -5.87
N LEU A 229 -5.08 -11.53 -5.75
CA LEU A 229 -4.06 -11.33 -6.79
C LEU A 229 -4.51 -11.94 -8.11
N ASP A 230 -5.12 -13.13 -8.01
CA ASP A 230 -5.71 -13.87 -9.13
C ASP A 230 -4.68 -14.32 -10.19
N GLY A 231 -5.15 -14.95 -11.24
CA GLY A 231 -4.38 -15.33 -12.41
C GLY A 231 -3.22 -16.28 -12.17
N ALA A 232 -2.29 -16.27 -13.11
CA ALA A 232 -1.09 -17.11 -13.05
C ALA A 232 -0.12 -16.69 -11.94
N LEU A 233 -0.07 -15.37 -11.65
CA LEU A 233 0.80 -14.85 -10.60
C LEU A 233 0.31 -15.25 -9.20
N GLY A 234 -1.01 -15.20 -8.95
CA GLY A 234 -1.61 -15.64 -7.69
C GLY A 234 -1.40 -17.14 -7.44
N GLN A 235 -1.60 -17.96 -8.47
CA GLN A 235 -1.35 -19.40 -8.42
C GLN A 235 0.13 -19.72 -8.18
N PHE A 236 1.03 -19.07 -8.90
CA PHE A 236 2.48 -19.23 -8.73
C PHE A 236 2.92 -18.84 -7.32
N MET A 237 2.45 -17.71 -6.81
CA MET A 237 2.77 -17.25 -5.46
C MET A 237 2.37 -18.27 -4.40
N GLN A 238 1.14 -18.81 -4.48
CA GLN A 238 0.62 -19.76 -3.50
C GLN A 238 1.29 -21.15 -3.59
N SER A 239 1.49 -21.67 -4.82
CA SER A 239 1.88 -23.06 -5.03
C SER A 239 3.38 -23.28 -5.15
N VAL A 240 4.17 -22.24 -5.47
CA VAL A 240 5.61 -22.33 -5.73
C VAL A 240 6.39 -21.36 -4.85
N PHE A 241 6.19 -20.05 -5.05
CA PHE A 241 7.04 -19.02 -4.47
C PHE A 241 7.03 -19.03 -2.92
N THR A 242 5.85 -19.05 -2.31
CA THR A 242 5.72 -19.05 -0.84
C THR A 242 6.25 -20.34 -0.21
N PRO A 243 5.91 -21.56 -0.67
CA PRO A 243 6.48 -22.78 -0.13
C PRO A 243 8.00 -22.88 -0.26
N GLU A 244 8.58 -22.47 -1.39
CA GLU A 244 10.03 -22.46 -1.57
C GLU A 244 10.73 -21.45 -0.65
N LEU A 245 10.16 -20.25 -0.47
CA LEU A 245 10.68 -19.26 0.47
C LEU A 245 10.67 -19.79 1.91
N GLU A 246 9.55 -20.39 2.35
CA GLU A 246 9.43 -21.00 3.68
C GLU A 246 10.45 -22.13 3.87
N GLN A 247 10.64 -22.96 2.85
CA GLN A 247 11.60 -24.07 2.89
C GLN A 247 13.06 -23.59 2.98
N VAL A 248 13.47 -22.66 2.12
CA VAL A 248 14.86 -22.18 2.08
C VAL A 248 15.22 -21.42 3.36
N LEU A 249 14.30 -20.63 3.90
CA LEU A 249 14.52 -19.95 5.17
C LEU A 249 14.63 -20.93 6.34
N ALA A 250 13.83 -21.98 6.38
CA ALA A 250 13.93 -23.02 7.40
C ALA A 250 15.29 -23.75 7.32
N GLN A 251 15.80 -24.05 6.11
CA GLN A 251 17.12 -24.65 5.90
C GLN A 251 18.27 -23.73 6.35
N ASN A 252 18.08 -22.42 6.25
CA ASN A 252 19.03 -21.40 6.68
C ASN A 252 18.86 -21.00 8.18
N ASN A 253 18.14 -21.80 8.97
CA ASN A 253 17.85 -21.59 10.39
C ASN A 253 17.00 -20.32 10.70
N TRP A 254 16.26 -19.83 9.74
CA TRP A 254 15.28 -18.75 9.88
C TRP A 254 13.88 -19.22 9.51
N PRO A 255 13.29 -20.20 10.27
CA PRO A 255 11.95 -20.66 9.96
C PRO A 255 10.96 -19.50 10.02
N ILE A 256 10.06 -19.45 9.04
CA ILE A 256 9.04 -18.43 8.89
C ILE A 256 7.65 -19.08 8.86
N THR A 257 6.62 -18.33 9.21
CA THR A 257 5.21 -18.78 9.17
C THR A 257 4.34 -17.63 8.65
N PRO A 258 3.13 -17.90 8.13
CA PRO A 258 2.18 -16.85 7.85
C PRO A 258 1.92 -15.94 9.04
N TYR A 259 1.66 -14.65 8.79
CA TYR A 259 1.32 -13.66 9.81
C TYR A 259 0.23 -14.19 10.75
N VAL A 260 0.55 -14.22 12.03
CA VAL A 260 -0.33 -14.81 13.06
C VAL A 260 -1.38 -13.78 13.45
N ASN A 261 -2.44 -13.71 12.67
CA ASN A 261 -3.58 -12.80 12.88
C ASN A 261 -4.45 -13.26 14.07
N VAL A 262 -3.83 -13.31 15.25
CA VAL A 262 -4.46 -13.79 16.49
C VAL A 262 -4.17 -12.85 17.65
N PHE A 263 -5.24 -12.34 18.27
CA PHE A 263 -5.17 -11.43 19.40
C PHE A 263 -6.00 -11.97 20.56
N ASN A 264 -5.49 -11.84 21.79
CA ASN A 264 -6.17 -12.21 23.05
C ASN A 264 -6.61 -13.68 23.16
N ARG A 265 -6.06 -14.57 22.33
CA ARG A 265 -6.25 -16.05 22.41
C ARG A 265 -5.01 -16.77 21.91
N SER A 266 -4.90 -18.07 22.23
CA SER A 266 -3.87 -18.93 21.65
C SER A 266 -4.14 -19.21 20.17
N PRO A 267 -3.10 -19.28 19.31
CA PRO A 267 -3.25 -19.69 17.92
C PRO A 267 -3.50 -21.20 17.71
N GLU A 268 -3.52 -22.02 18.75
CA GLU A 268 -3.66 -23.50 18.68
C GLU A 268 -4.91 -23.98 17.93
N THR A 269 -5.96 -23.17 17.90
CA THR A 269 -7.21 -23.49 17.17
C THR A 269 -7.20 -23.07 15.72
N GLY A 270 -6.05 -22.59 15.23
CA GLY A 270 -5.91 -22.06 13.88
C GLY A 270 -6.27 -20.59 13.73
N PHE A 271 -5.97 -20.05 12.54
CA PHE A 271 -6.24 -18.66 12.22
C PHE A 271 -6.41 -18.44 10.71
N THR A 272 -6.89 -17.27 10.35
CA THR A 272 -7.10 -16.85 8.96
C THR A 272 -5.96 -16.00 8.48
N GLN A 273 -5.66 -16.05 7.18
CA GLN A 273 -4.85 -15.02 6.53
C GLN A 273 -5.52 -13.66 6.74
N PHE A 274 -4.72 -12.65 7.00
CA PHE A 274 -5.22 -11.27 6.99
C PHE A 274 -5.52 -10.86 5.55
N MET A 275 -6.71 -10.26 5.31
CA MET A 275 -7.04 -9.68 4.00
C MET A 275 -6.40 -8.30 3.90
N ASP A 276 -5.46 -8.16 3.00
CA ASP A 276 -4.80 -6.91 2.67
C ASP A 276 -5.67 -6.08 1.71
N HIS A 277 -6.57 -5.27 2.26
CA HIS A 277 -7.35 -4.32 1.47
C HIS A 277 -6.45 -3.26 0.81
N PRO A 278 -6.90 -2.57 -0.26
CA PRO A 278 -6.08 -1.60 -1.00
C PRO A 278 -5.56 -0.40 -0.21
N ARG A 279 -6.09 -0.13 0.99
CA ARG A 279 -5.52 0.86 1.92
C ARG A 279 -4.13 0.48 2.43
N TYR A 280 -3.80 -0.82 2.43
CA TYR A 280 -2.51 -1.37 2.82
C TYR A 280 -1.57 -1.47 1.63
N SER A 281 -0.26 -1.49 1.90
CA SER A 281 0.79 -1.51 0.88
C SER A 281 0.68 -2.66 -0.11
N THR A 282 0.59 -3.91 0.37
CA THR A 282 0.49 -5.10 -0.49
C THR A 282 -0.86 -5.20 -1.18
N GLY A 283 -1.95 -4.76 -0.53
CA GLY A 283 -3.27 -4.70 -1.14
C GLY A 283 -3.37 -3.70 -2.28
N TYR A 284 -2.65 -2.57 -2.18
CA TYR A 284 -2.53 -1.59 -3.26
C TYR A 284 -1.70 -2.14 -4.42
N THR A 285 -0.52 -2.71 -4.16
CA THR A 285 0.37 -3.22 -5.22
C THR A 285 -0.24 -4.39 -6.01
N THR A 286 -1.16 -5.13 -5.38
CA THR A 286 -1.99 -6.17 -6.03
C THR A 286 -2.79 -5.64 -7.21
N LEU A 287 -3.29 -4.40 -7.13
CA LEU A 287 -4.11 -3.78 -8.18
C LEU A 287 -3.33 -3.59 -9.49
N PHE A 288 -2.00 -3.69 -9.43
CA PHE A 288 -1.07 -3.56 -10.56
C PHE A 288 -0.30 -4.85 -10.84
N GLN A 289 -0.86 -6.00 -10.42
CA GLN A 289 -0.30 -7.34 -10.62
C GLN A 289 1.16 -7.44 -10.16
N THR A 290 1.47 -6.88 -9.00
CA THR A 290 2.78 -6.99 -8.35
C THR A 290 2.69 -8.01 -7.22
N LEU A 291 3.60 -8.99 -7.21
CA LEU A 291 3.71 -9.94 -6.12
C LEU A 291 4.13 -9.18 -4.86
N GLY A 292 3.23 -9.11 -3.87
CA GLY A 292 3.45 -8.37 -2.64
C GLY A 292 3.74 -9.28 -1.46
N MET A 293 4.72 -8.88 -0.63
CA MET A 293 5.00 -9.51 0.65
C MET A 293 5.23 -8.45 1.74
N MET A 294 4.48 -8.54 2.80
CA MET A 294 4.76 -7.83 4.04
C MET A 294 5.56 -8.77 4.96
N VAL A 295 6.74 -8.34 5.35
CA VAL A 295 7.57 -9.01 6.35
C VAL A 295 7.14 -8.49 7.71
N GLU A 296 6.85 -9.41 8.64
CA GLU A 296 6.40 -9.05 9.98
C GLU A 296 7.30 -9.77 11.01
N THR A 297 8.35 -9.07 11.48
CA THR A 297 9.17 -9.63 12.57
C THR A 297 8.42 -9.54 13.89
N HIS A 298 8.68 -10.47 14.82
CA HIS A 298 7.94 -10.50 16.08
C HIS A 298 8.51 -9.51 17.11
N MET A 299 7.71 -8.57 17.59
CA MET A 299 8.12 -7.49 18.52
C MET A 299 8.81 -7.97 19.80
N LEU A 300 8.49 -9.19 20.30
CA LEU A 300 9.05 -9.74 21.53
C LEU A 300 10.43 -10.37 21.36
N LYS A 301 10.90 -10.54 20.11
CA LYS A 301 12.24 -11.06 19.83
C LYS A 301 13.30 -9.94 19.94
N PRO A 302 14.54 -10.28 20.31
CA PRO A 302 15.63 -9.30 20.36
C PRO A 302 15.79 -8.55 19.04
N TYR A 303 16.06 -7.25 19.10
CA TYR A 303 16.23 -6.41 17.90
C TYR A 303 17.29 -6.98 16.95
N GLN A 304 18.41 -7.46 17.50
CA GLN A 304 19.47 -8.08 16.72
C GLN A 304 18.98 -9.28 15.89
N ASP A 305 18.15 -10.16 16.48
CA ASP A 305 17.61 -11.33 15.78
C ASP A 305 16.63 -10.91 14.68
N ARG A 306 15.81 -9.88 14.95
CA ARG A 306 14.87 -9.37 13.96
C ARG A 306 15.56 -8.77 12.74
N VAL A 307 16.59 -7.95 12.93
CA VAL A 307 17.36 -7.37 11.83
C VAL A 307 18.09 -8.46 11.03
N ASN A 308 18.76 -9.39 11.71
CA ASN A 308 19.46 -10.49 11.04
C ASN A 308 18.51 -11.43 10.30
N GLY A 309 17.34 -11.70 10.87
CA GLY A 309 16.29 -12.47 10.20
C GLY A 309 15.76 -11.76 8.96
N THR A 310 15.49 -10.45 9.03
CA THR A 310 15.06 -9.64 7.88
C THR A 310 16.13 -9.61 6.78
N TYR A 311 17.41 -9.48 7.16
CA TYR A 311 18.52 -9.58 6.21
C TYR A 311 18.52 -10.93 5.49
N ALA A 312 18.47 -12.03 6.24
CA ALA A 312 18.44 -13.38 5.67
C ALA A 312 17.20 -13.60 4.77
N LEU A 313 16.04 -13.10 5.20
CA LEU A 313 14.82 -13.19 4.40
C LEU A 313 14.98 -12.45 3.06
N MET A 314 15.42 -11.20 3.08
CA MET A 314 15.59 -10.40 1.85
C MET A 314 16.63 -11.02 0.90
N GLN A 315 17.74 -11.56 1.43
CA GLN A 315 18.72 -12.28 0.60
C GLN A 315 18.10 -13.49 -0.07
N ASN A 316 17.43 -14.37 0.67
CA ASN A 316 16.80 -15.57 0.12
C ASN A 316 15.66 -15.24 -0.85
N LEU A 317 14.91 -14.16 -0.59
CA LEU A 317 13.87 -13.69 -1.52
C LEU A 317 14.48 -13.20 -2.84
N VAL A 318 15.58 -12.47 -2.81
CA VAL A 318 16.29 -12.01 -4.01
C VAL A 318 16.83 -13.21 -4.80
N ASP A 319 17.39 -14.21 -4.13
CA ASP A 319 17.86 -15.46 -4.77
C ASP A 319 16.68 -16.22 -5.41
N LEU A 320 15.53 -16.27 -4.74
CA LEU A 320 14.31 -16.89 -5.28
C LEU A 320 13.75 -16.11 -6.48
N CYS A 321 13.75 -14.78 -6.42
CA CYS A 321 13.38 -13.94 -7.57
C CYS A 321 14.32 -14.19 -8.77
N GLN A 322 15.62 -14.38 -8.53
CA GLN A 322 16.58 -14.70 -9.58
C GLN A 322 16.26 -16.05 -10.25
N ASN A 323 15.91 -17.06 -9.44
CA ASN A 323 15.58 -18.40 -9.95
C ASN A 323 14.28 -18.43 -10.76
N HIS A 324 13.32 -17.58 -10.44
CA HIS A 324 11.98 -17.55 -11.06
C HIS A 324 11.70 -16.27 -11.86
N LEU A 325 12.73 -15.49 -12.22
CA LEU A 325 12.59 -14.17 -12.82
C LEU A 325 11.68 -14.17 -14.05
N GLU A 326 11.96 -15.04 -15.01
CA GLU A 326 11.19 -15.16 -16.25
C GLU A 326 9.72 -15.49 -15.96
N GLN A 327 9.45 -16.41 -15.04
CA GLN A 327 8.09 -16.80 -14.67
C GLN A 327 7.32 -15.66 -14.02
N ILE A 328 7.95 -14.91 -13.11
CA ILE A 328 7.33 -13.74 -12.44
C ILE A 328 6.98 -12.66 -13.48
N VAL A 329 7.92 -12.34 -14.37
CA VAL A 329 7.73 -11.33 -15.42
C VAL A 329 6.61 -11.73 -16.37
N ASN A 330 6.61 -12.98 -16.84
CA ASN A 330 5.62 -13.49 -17.79
C ASN A 330 4.22 -13.56 -17.16
N ASN A 331 4.12 -14.07 -15.92
CA ASN A 331 2.85 -14.12 -15.20
C ASN A 331 2.28 -12.72 -14.97
N LYS A 332 3.12 -11.76 -14.55
CA LYS A 332 2.68 -10.36 -14.38
C LYS A 332 2.17 -9.76 -15.69
N ALA A 333 2.88 -9.97 -16.79
CA ALA A 333 2.48 -9.46 -18.10
C ALA A 333 1.16 -10.09 -18.59
N HIS A 334 0.99 -11.40 -18.37
CA HIS A 334 -0.24 -12.12 -18.69
C HIS A 334 -1.42 -11.61 -17.85
N ASP A 335 -1.24 -11.48 -16.55
CA ASP A 335 -2.33 -11.16 -15.63
C ASP A 335 -2.81 -9.70 -15.73
N ARG A 336 -2.02 -8.83 -16.33
CA ARG A 336 -2.46 -7.47 -16.72
C ARG A 336 -3.55 -7.45 -17.78
N GLN A 337 -3.78 -8.57 -18.45
CA GLN A 337 -4.79 -8.74 -19.49
C GLN A 337 -6.00 -9.54 -19.00
N LEU A 338 -6.17 -9.75 -17.69
CA LEU A 338 -7.25 -10.58 -17.15
C LEU A 338 -8.62 -9.91 -17.18
N TYR A 339 -8.67 -8.58 -17.14
CA TYR A 339 -9.93 -7.85 -16.94
C TYR A 339 -10.17 -6.87 -18.07
N HIS A 340 -11.26 -7.07 -18.81
CA HIS A 340 -11.68 -6.22 -19.91
C HIS A 340 -13.10 -5.71 -19.71
N SER A 341 -13.50 -4.70 -20.45
CA SER A 341 -14.87 -4.25 -20.50
C SER A 341 -15.84 -5.39 -20.81
N GLY A 342 -16.95 -5.46 -20.11
CA GLY A 342 -17.93 -6.54 -20.21
C GLY A 342 -17.67 -7.74 -19.30
N ASP A 343 -16.49 -7.86 -18.71
CA ASP A 343 -16.22 -8.89 -17.68
C ASP A 343 -16.80 -8.48 -16.32
N HIS A 344 -16.90 -9.45 -15.42
CA HIS A 344 -17.23 -9.22 -14.02
C HIS A 344 -15.99 -9.19 -13.15
N TYR A 345 -15.78 -8.10 -12.42
CA TYR A 345 -14.68 -7.95 -11.47
C TYR A 345 -15.16 -8.23 -10.04
N PRO A 346 -14.48 -9.14 -9.29
CA PRO A 346 -14.82 -9.41 -7.90
C PRO A 346 -14.41 -8.23 -6.99
N LEU A 347 -15.36 -7.74 -6.19
CA LEU A 347 -15.08 -6.67 -5.22
C LEU A 347 -14.82 -7.24 -3.83
N ASN A 348 -15.81 -7.33 -2.99
CA ASN A 348 -15.65 -7.69 -1.59
C ASN A 348 -15.32 -9.18 -1.39
N TRP A 349 -14.51 -9.48 -0.38
CA TRP A 349 -13.96 -10.82 -0.15
C TRP A 349 -14.29 -11.32 1.26
N GLN A 350 -14.63 -12.61 1.38
CA GLN A 350 -14.84 -13.29 2.63
C GLN A 350 -14.04 -14.58 2.70
N VAL A 351 -13.47 -14.87 3.89
CA VAL A 351 -12.76 -16.12 4.11
C VAL A 351 -13.69 -17.33 3.94
N ASP A 352 -13.27 -18.32 3.16
CA ASP A 352 -13.93 -19.62 3.09
C ASP A 352 -13.52 -20.48 4.28
N ARG A 353 -14.39 -20.57 5.28
CA ARG A 353 -14.16 -21.39 6.46
C ARG A 353 -14.42 -22.88 6.26
N THR A 354 -14.89 -23.29 5.09
CA THR A 354 -15.06 -24.71 4.74
C THR A 354 -13.76 -25.35 4.28
N GLN A 355 -12.75 -24.53 3.92
CA GLN A 355 -11.46 -24.96 3.44
C GLN A 355 -10.34 -24.44 4.36
N SER A 356 -9.44 -25.33 4.75
CA SER A 356 -8.22 -24.96 5.48
C SER A 356 -7.08 -25.86 5.02
N ARG A 357 -5.87 -25.34 5.02
CA ARG A 357 -4.67 -26.15 4.87
C ARG A 357 -4.02 -26.43 6.23
N PRO A 358 -3.37 -27.61 6.40
CA PRO A 358 -2.61 -27.88 7.61
C PRO A 358 -1.38 -26.98 7.66
N LEU A 359 -1.15 -26.34 8.82
CA LEU A 359 0.03 -25.52 9.10
C LEU A 359 0.76 -26.12 10.29
N GLU A 360 2.03 -26.54 10.10
CA GLU A 360 2.90 -26.87 11.21
C GLU A 360 3.30 -25.59 11.94
N PHE A 361 2.79 -25.42 13.16
CA PHE A 361 2.96 -24.19 13.93
C PHE A 361 3.77 -24.43 15.20
N LYS A 362 4.80 -23.60 15.42
CA LYS A 362 5.68 -23.61 16.57
C LYS A 362 5.28 -22.49 17.54
N GLY A 363 4.52 -22.84 18.57
CA GLY A 363 3.99 -21.90 19.55
C GLY A 363 4.52 -22.16 20.95
N TYR A 364 3.92 -21.47 21.93
CA TYR A 364 4.11 -21.66 23.35
C TYR A 364 2.78 -21.98 24.02
N SER A 365 2.78 -22.86 25.01
CA SER A 365 1.60 -23.18 25.82
C SER A 365 1.04 -21.91 26.43
N ALA A 366 -0.28 -21.78 26.42
CA ALA A 366 -0.97 -20.59 26.93
C ALA A 366 -2.05 -21.00 27.95
N GLN A 367 -2.25 -20.14 28.95
CA GLN A 367 -3.27 -20.30 29.99
C GLN A 367 -3.89 -18.96 30.35
N TYR A 368 -5.09 -18.98 30.91
CA TYR A 368 -5.73 -17.79 31.43
C TYR A 368 -5.53 -17.73 32.95
N LEU A 369 -4.90 -16.64 33.40
CA LEU A 369 -4.60 -16.37 34.79
C LEU A 369 -5.44 -15.21 35.32
N GLN A 370 -5.73 -15.21 36.63
CA GLN A 370 -6.31 -14.04 37.27
C GLN A 370 -5.31 -12.89 37.26
N SER A 371 -5.72 -11.73 36.72
CA SER A 371 -4.90 -10.52 36.73
C SER A 371 -4.95 -9.84 38.11
N GLU A 372 -3.79 -9.59 38.70
CA GLU A 372 -3.66 -8.82 39.94
C GLU A 372 -3.99 -7.34 39.76
N ILE A 373 -3.89 -6.82 38.51
CA ILE A 373 -4.13 -5.42 38.18
C ILE A 373 -5.62 -5.17 37.91
N THR A 374 -6.22 -5.99 37.02
CA THR A 374 -7.59 -5.72 36.53
C THR A 374 -8.64 -6.57 37.23
N GLY A 375 -8.24 -7.60 37.97
CA GLY A 375 -9.14 -8.59 38.57
C GLY A 375 -9.87 -9.48 37.55
N LYS A 376 -9.47 -9.46 36.28
CA LYS A 376 -10.07 -10.24 35.17
C LYS A 376 -9.11 -11.33 34.69
N GLN A 377 -9.62 -12.23 33.84
CA GLN A 377 -8.77 -13.23 33.20
C GLN A 377 -7.83 -12.55 32.19
N ARG A 378 -6.53 -12.87 32.23
CA ARG A 378 -5.53 -12.48 31.27
C ARG A 378 -4.88 -13.69 30.61
N LEU A 379 -4.60 -13.59 29.31
CA LEU A 379 -3.80 -14.57 28.59
C LEU A 379 -2.33 -14.51 29.06
N SER A 380 -1.71 -15.65 29.26
CA SER A 380 -0.30 -15.80 29.63
C SER A 380 0.31 -16.93 28.81
N TYR A 381 1.45 -16.68 28.18
CA TYR A 381 2.23 -17.70 27.47
C TYR A 381 3.38 -18.20 28.34
N ASP A 382 3.60 -19.52 28.30
CA ASP A 382 4.73 -20.17 28.98
C ASP A 382 5.82 -20.52 27.96
N ARG A 383 6.85 -19.68 27.85
CA ARG A 383 7.99 -19.91 26.95
C ARG A 383 8.85 -21.10 27.31
N THR A 384 8.70 -21.66 28.52
CA THR A 384 9.39 -22.91 28.95
C THR A 384 8.67 -24.17 28.46
N ALA A 385 7.45 -24.00 27.90
CA ALA A 385 6.63 -25.06 27.34
C ALA A 385 6.35 -24.84 25.84
N PRO A 386 7.42 -24.88 24.97
CA PRO A 386 7.24 -24.78 23.53
C PRO A 386 6.53 -26.01 22.97
N TYR A 387 5.77 -25.82 21.90
CA TYR A 387 5.14 -26.91 21.15
C TYR A 387 5.30 -26.76 19.64
N THR A 388 5.18 -27.88 18.93
CA THR A 388 4.94 -27.92 17.49
C THR A 388 3.64 -28.68 17.25
N LYS A 389 2.65 -28.06 16.63
CA LYS A 389 1.33 -28.62 16.37
C LYS A 389 0.88 -28.32 14.96
N THR A 390 0.19 -29.25 14.32
CA THR A 390 -0.55 -28.97 13.09
C THR A 390 -1.87 -28.29 13.44
N ILE A 391 -2.06 -27.08 12.91
CA ILE A 391 -3.27 -26.27 13.12
C ILE A 391 -3.91 -25.92 11.79
N PRO A 392 -5.24 -25.66 11.73
CA PRO A 392 -5.89 -25.22 10.49
C PRO A 392 -5.52 -23.75 10.17
N TYR A 393 -5.10 -23.51 8.92
CA TYR A 393 -4.88 -22.18 8.39
C TYR A 393 -5.86 -21.92 7.25
N PHE A 394 -6.62 -20.82 7.35
CA PHE A 394 -7.67 -20.46 6.41
C PHE A 394 -7.16 -19.31 5.51
N ASP A 395 -6.71 -19.61 4.34
CA ASP A 395 -6.14 -18.67 3.35
C ASP A 395 -6.92 -18.58 2.03
N THR A 396 -8.01 -19.34 1.90
CA THR A 396 -8.91 -19.26 0.76
C THR A 396 -9.99 -18.20 1.00
N TYR A 397 -10.21 -17.33 0.01
CA TYR A 397 -11.24 -16.30 0.04
C TYR A 397 -12.16 -16.41 -1.16
N LEU A 398 -13.42 -16.09 -0.95
CA LEU A 398 -14.48 -16.07 -1.95
C LEU A 398 -14.94 -14.62 -2.18
N ALA A 399 -15.12 -14.26 -3.44
CA ALA A 399 -15.76 -13.00 -3.79
C ALA A 399 -17.22 -13.00 -3.30
N GLN A 400 -17.63 -11.91 -2.64
CA GLN A 400 -19.00 -11.72 -2.18
C GLN A 400 -19.85 -10.98 -3.21
N ASP A 401 -19.25 -10.02 -3.88
CA ASP A 401 -19.88 -9.14 -4.85
C ASP A 401 -19.01 -9.05 -6.09
N SER A 402 -19.62 -8.68 -7.21
CA SER A 402 -18.91 -8.36 -8.44
C SER A 402 -19.59 -7.20 -9.16
N VAL A 403 -18.82 -6.48 -9.96
CA VAL A 403 -19.36 -5.43 -10.84
C VAL A 403 -19.02 -5.74 -12.30
N LEU A 404 -19.92 -5.39 -13.21
CA LEU A 404 -19.64 -5.38 -14.63
C LEU A 404 -18.65 -4.25 -14.93
N ILE A 405 -17.54 -4.53 -15.63
CA ILE A 405 -16.57 -3.51 -16.04
C ILE A 405 -17.18 -2.67 -17.17
N PRO A 406 -17.37 -1.34 -17.01
CA PRO A 406 -17.85 -0.49 -18.09
C PRO A 406 -16.76 -0.28 -19.15
N GLU A 407 -17.12 0.17 -20.33
CA GLU A 407 -16.14 0.58 -21.36
C GLU A 407 -15.32 1.81 -20.90
N HIS A 408 -16.02 2.77 -20.27
CA HIS A 408 -15.38 3.99 -19.76
C HIS A 408 -16.03 4.45 -18.47
N TYR A 409 -15.27 5.19 -17.68
CA TYR A 409 -15.83 6.07 -16.65
C TYR A 409 -15.83 7.52 -17.14
N GLY A 410 -16.95 8.22 -16.94
CA GLY A 410 -17.04 9.68 -17.12
C GLY A 410 -16.85 10.38 -15.78
N ILE A 411 -15.89 11.28 -15.68
CA ILE A 411 -15.55 12.00 -14.44
C ILE A 411 -15.71 13.51 -14.66
N PRO A 412 -16.66 14.16 -13.95
CA PRO A 412 -16.76 15.60 -14.02
C PRO A 412 -15.49 16.29 -13.52
N ARG A 413 -15.01 17.31 -14.24
CA ARG A 413 -13.80 18.07 -13.89
C ARG A 413 -13.82 18.70 -12.50
N ALA A 414 -15.00 18.86 -11.91
CA ALA A 414 -15.17 19.38 -10.55
C ALA A 414 -14.60 18.47 -9.45
N PHE A 415 -14.34 17.20 -9.76
CA PHE A 415 -13.76 16.24 -8.83
C PHE A 415 -12.24 16.13 -9.03
N ASP A 416 -11.56 17.25 -8.93
CA ASP A 416 -10.11 17.42 -9.12
C ASP A 416 -9.28 16.50 -8.21
N ARG A 417 -9.71 16.28 -6.96
CA ARG A 417 -9.06 15.34 -6.03
C ARG A 417 -9.06 13.88 -6.56
N VAL A 418 -10.12 13.45 -7.22
CA VAL A 418 -10.19 12.13 -7.86
C VAL A 418 -9.24 12.08 -9.06
N ILE A 419 -9.30 13.09 -9.92
CA ILE A 419 -8.48 13.20 -11.13
C ILE A 419 -6.98 13.21 -10.77
N GLU A 420 -6.58 13.93 -9.73
CA GLU A 420 -5.21 13.96 -9.22
C GLU A 420 -4.71 12.54 -8.85
N ARG A 421 -5.53 11.76 -8.14
CA ARG A 421 -5.17 10.40 -7.72
C ARG A 421 -5.09 9.44 -8.88
N LEU A 422 -6.00 9.55 -9.84
CA LEU A 422 -5.93 8.75 -11.06
C LEU A 422 -4.64 9.05 -11.84
N LYS A 423 -4.27 10.32 -12.00
CA LYS A 423 -3.02 10.71 -12.65
C LYS A 423 -1.77 10.21 -11.90
N ALA A 424 -1.77 10.31 -10.57
CA ALA A 424 -0.66 9.82 -9.74
C ALA A 424 -0.48 8.31 -9.83
N ASN A 425 -1.54 7.58 -10.22
CA ASN A 425 -1.56 6.14 -10.41
C ASN A 425 -1.40 5.70 -11.87
N ASP A 426 -0.82 6.56 -12.71
CA ASP A 426 -0.53 6.29 -14.14
C ASP A 426 -1.77 5.89 -14.96
N ILE A 427 -2.96 6.37 -14.53
CA ILE A 427 -4.21 6.14 -15.24
C ILE A 427 -4.33 7.09 -16.43
N SER A 428 -4.58 6.53 -17.60
CA SER A 428 -4.85 7.30 -18.82
C SER A 428 -6.23 7.95 -18.75
N LEU A 429 -6.26 9.27 -18.90
CA LEU A 429 -7.48 10.08 -18.93
C LEU A 429 -7.56 10.86 -20.23
N ILE A 430 -8.73 10.89 -20.83
CA ILE A 430 -9.03 11.66 -22.04
C ILE A 430 -9.85 12.88 -21.62
N GLU A 431 -9.26 14.06 -21.65
CA GLU A 431 -10.00 15.32 -21.43
C GLU A 431 -10.87 15.63 -22.66
N LEU A 432 -12.16 15.86 -22.44
CA LEU A 432 -13.09 16.11 -23.53
C LEU A 432 -12.94 17.56 -24.05
N PRO A 433 -12.63 17.75 -25.33
CA PRO A 433 -12.50 19.09 -25.91
C PRO A 433 -13.86 19.79 -26.06
N GLU A 434 -14.95 19.01 -26.18
CA GLU A 434 -16.32 19.46 -26.31
C GLU A 434 -17.29 18.54 -25.54
N GLY A 435 -18.55 18.93 -25.46
CA GLY A 435 -19.57 18.11 -24.78
C GLY A 435 -19.85 16.81 -25.53
N LEU A 436 -19.91 15.70 -24.76
CA LEU A 436 -20.19 14.36 -25.26
C LEU A 436 -21.48 13.82 -24.67
N LYS A 437 -22.44 13.46 -25.52
CA LYS A 437 -23.69 12.82 -25.11
C LYS A 437 -23.51 11.29 -25.11
N VAL A 438 -23.76 10.67 -23.95
CA VAL A 438 -23.59 9.22 -23.77
C VAL A 438 -24.82 8.60 -23.12
N ASN A 439 -25.11 7.34 -23.44
CA ASN A 439 -26.00 6.51 -22.65
C ASN A 439 -25.17 5.85 -21.56
N ALA A 440 -25.58 6.02 -20.33
CA ALA A 440 -24.79 5.61 -19.19
C ALA A 440 -25.63 4.98 -18.09
N GLU A 441 -25.00 4.12 -17.33
CA GLU A 441 -25.51 3.64 -16.06
C GLU A 441 -25.09 4.62 -14.96
N ILE A 442 -26.07 5.10 -14.20
CA ILE A 442 -25.87 6.03 -13.10
C ILE A 442 -26.28 5.35 -11.80
N TYR A 443 -25.36 5.37 -10.84
CA TYR A 443 -25.65 4.90 -9.49
C TYR A 443 -26.31 5.98 -8.63
N HIS A 444 -27.23 5.54 -7.77
CA HIS A 444 -27.76 6.31 -6.65
C HIS A 444 -27.43 5.54 -5.37
N ILE A 445 -26.90 6.24 -4.39
CA ILE A 445 -26.61 5.66 -3.07
C ILE A 445 -27.95 5.29 -2.43
N LYS A 446 -28.15 4.00 -2.16
CA LYS A 446 -29.34 3.45 -1.53
C LYS A 446 -29.23 3.41 -0.03
N ASP A 447 -28.08 2.93 0.46
CA ASP A 447 -27.80 2.77 1.88
C ASP A 447 -26.28 2.72 2.10
N TYR A 448 -25.82 3.10 3.29
CA TYR A 448 -24.45 3.01 3.74
C TYR A 448 -24.37 3.16 5.25
N GLN A 449 -23.29 2.72 5.83
CA GLN A 449 -22.96 2.93 7.24
C GLN A 449 -21.70 3.79 7.34
N SER A 450 -21.52 4.50 8.47
CA SER A 450 -20.35 5.32 8.72
C SER A 450 -19.72 4.98 10.06
N ALA A 451 -18.40 5.04 10.13
CA ALA A 451 -17.68 4.90 11.38
C ALA A 451 -18.08 5.99 12.39
N GLN A 452 -18.24 5.61 13.66
CA GLN A 452 -18.64 6.53 14.73
C GLN A 452 -17.49 7.47 15.17
N ASN A 453 -16.25 7.04 14.96
CA ASN A 453 -15.05 7.78 15.29
C ASN A 453 -14.21 8.02 14.03
N PRO A 454 -13.41 9.10 13.99
CA PRO A 454 -12.47 9.32 12.90
C PRO A 454 -11.50 8.16 12.74
N TYR A 455 -11.26 7.77 11.50
CA TYR A 455 -10.27 6.80 11.10
C TYR A 455 -9.43 7.39 9.96
N GLU A 456 -8.15 7.65 10.23
CA GLU A 456 -7.23 8.29 9.29
C GLU A 456 -7.77 9.59 8.65
N GLY A 457 -8.37 10.43 9.48
CA GLY A 457 -8.93 11.73 9.07
C GLY A 457 -10.32 11.67 8.44
N HIS A 458 -10.94 10.50 8.36
CA HIS A 458 -12.24 10.27 7.73
C HIS A 458 -13.24 9.60 8.68
N TYR A 459 -14.53 9.78 8.43
CA TYR A 459 -15.60 8.95 8.98
C TYR A 459 -15.96 7.90 7.92
N LEU A 460 -15.11 6.87 7.80
CA LEU A 460 -15.15 5.85 6.75
C LEU A 460 -16.55 5.26 6.59
N HIS A 461 -17.06 5.25 5.35
CA HIS A 461 -18.27 4.53 5.01
C HIS A 461 -17.99 3.04 4.74
N TYR A 462 -19.00 2.20 4.93
CA TYR A 462 -18.91 0.77 4.66
C TYR A 462 -20.30 0.20 4.43
N ASN A 463 -20.38 -1.03 3.91
CA ASN A 463 -21.64 -1.69 3.53
C ASN A 463 -22.48 -0.86 2.56
N THR A 464 -21.82 -0.14 1.68
CA THR A 464 -22.46 0.76 0.70
C THR A 464 -23.25 -0.04 -0.31
N GLN A 465 -24.51 0.35 -0.50
CA GLN A 465 -25.42 -0.21 -1.48
C GLN A 465 -25.86 0.86 -2.47
N VAL A 466 -26.05 0.47 -3.72
CA VAL A 466 -26.50 1.35 -4.79
C VAL A 466 -27.72 0.80 -5.49
N THR A 467 -28.48 1.69 -6.15
CA THR A 467 -29.39 1.35 -7.23
C THR A 467 -28.87 1.95 -8.52
N SER A 468 -29.06 1.28 -9.65
CA SER A 468 -28.63 1.77 -10.95
C SER A 468 -29.81 2.17 -11.83
N ARG A 469 -29.58 3.15 -12.73
CA ARG A 469 -30.52 3.59 -13.76
C ARG A 469 -29.78 3.91 -15.04
N SER A 470 -30.34 3.51 -16.18
CA SER A 470 -29.82 3.95 -17.47
C SER A 470 -30.36 5.35 -17.78
N GLU A 471 -29.46 6.28 -18.06
CA GLU A 471 -29.80 7.68 -18.40
C GLU A 471 -28.93 8.15 -19.57
N THR A 472 -29.47 9.07 -20.37
CA THR A 472 -28.67 9.84 -21.30
C THR A 472 -28.04 11.02 -20.56
N VAL A 473 -26.71 11.07 -20.52
CA VAL A 473 -25.91 12.09 -19.83
C VAL A 473 -25.12 12.89 -20.84
N VAL A 474 -24.93 14.17 -20.56
CA VAL A 474 -24.01 15.02 -21.31
C VAL A 474 -22.79 15.31 -20.42
N LEU A 475 -21.67 14.68 -20.75
CA LEU A 475 -20.36 15.09 -20.22
C LEU A 475 -20.00 16.42 -20.88
N LYS A 476 -19.42 17.35 -20.12
CA LYS A 476 -19.10 18.71 -20.60
C LYS A 476 -17.67 18.79 -21.12
N ALA A 477 -17.37 19.83 -21.89
CA ALA A 477 -15.99 20.16 -22.23
C ALA A 477 -15.15 20.32 -20.94
N GLY A 478 -13.98 19.68 -20.89
CA GLY A 478 -13.08 19.62 -19.74
C GLY A 478 -13.42 18.52 -18.72
N ASP A 479 -14.53 17.77 -18.89
CA ASP A 479 -14.73 16.53 -18.16
C ASP A 479 -13.82 15.44 -18.74
N PHE A 480 -13.60 14.37 -17.97
CA PHE A 480 -12.70 13.29 -18.36
C PHE A 480 -13.46 12.02 -18.72
N LEU A 481 -13.05 11.39 -19.80
CA LEU A 481 -13.41 10.03 -20.17
C LEU A 481 -12.21 9.13 -19.88
N VAL A 482 -12.44 8.06 -19.10
CA VAL A 482 -11.41 7.16 -18.63
C VAL A 482 -11.68 5.77 -19.16
N PRO A 483 -10.92 5.29 -20.16
CA PRO A 483 -11.09 3.93 -20.67
C PRO A 483 -10.72 2.91 -19.60
N THR A 484 -11.42 1.77 -19.57
CA THR A 484 -11.10 0.68 -18.64
C THR A 484 -10.10 -0.32 -19.24
N ASP A 485 -9.98 -0.37 -20.56
CA ASP A 485 -8.97 -1.19 -21.23
C ASP A 485 -7.56 -0.58 -21.07
N GLN A 486 -7.02 -0.68 -19.85
CA GLN A 486 -5.70 -0.19 -19.46
C GLN A 486 -5.16 -0.95 -18.25
N PRO A 487 -3.82 -0.98 -18.02
CA PRO A 487 -3.22 -1.75 -16.91
C PRO A 487 -3.72 -1.41 -15.51
N GLY A 488 -4.25 -0.21 -15.30
CA GLY A 488 -4.81 0.27 -14.03
C GLY A 488 -6.29 -0.02 -13.83
N VAL A 489 -6.93 -0.88 -14.63
CA VAL A 489 -8.38 -1.17 -14.55
C VAL A 489 -8.83 -1.57 -13.14
N ARG A 490 -8.05 -2.38 -12.43
CA ARG A 490 -8.38 -2.81 -11.06
C ARG A 490 -8.38 -1.63 -10.07
N TYR A 491 -7.45 -0.70 -10.22
CA TYR A 491 -7.43 0.53 -9.42
C TYR A 491 -8.68 1.39 -9.69
N LEU A 492 -9.10 1.51 -10.95
CA LEU A 492 -10.35 2.20 -11.30
C LEU A 492 -11.56 1.56 -10.61
N LEU A 493 -11.68 0.24 -10.66
CA LEU A 493 -12.79 -0.49 -10.06
C LEU A 493 -12.79 -0.38 -8.52
N GLU A 494 -11.65 -0.54 -7.87
CA GLU A 494 -11.55 -0.44 -6.40
C GLU A 494 -11.71 0.99 -5.87
N THR A 495 -11.60 2.01 -6.72
CA THR A 495 -11.75 3.41 -6.30
C THR A 495 -13.05 4.06 -6.74
N LEU A 496 -13.53 3.77 -7.95
CA LEU A 496 -14.69 4.44 -8.55
C LEU A 496 -16.01 3.69 -8.34
N GLU A 497 -15.98 2.40 -8.02
CA GLU A 497 -17.17 1.65 -7.65
C GLU A 497 -17.49 1.86 -6.17
N PRO A 498 -18.61 2.52 -5.80
CA PRO A 498 -18.88 2.93 -4.41
C PRO A 498 -19.03 1.77 -3.44
N GLN A 499 -19.32 0.56 -3.93
CA GLN A 499 -19.45 -0.66 -3.13
C GLN A 499 -18.11 -1.29 -2.74
N ALA A 500 -17.00 -0.91 -3.40
CA ALA A 500 -15.68 -1.42 -3.06
C ALA A 500 -15.25 -0.95 -1.66
N VAL A 501 -14.60 -1.83 -0.89
CA VAL A 501 -14.23 -1.58 0.53
C VAL A 501 -13.46 -0.28 0.71
N ASP A 502 -12.55 0.03 -0.21
CA ASP A 502 -11.69 1.21 -0.16
C ASP A 502 -12.00 2.24 -1.25
N SER A 503 -13.26 2.27 -1.73
CA SER A 503 -13.68 3.24 -2.74
C SER A 503 -13.51 4.69 -2.27
N PHE A 504 -13.38 5.59 -3.21
CA PHE A 504 -13.39 7.02 -2.92
C PHE A 504 -14.70 7.48 -2.26
N PHE A 505 -15.82 6.80 -2.53
CA PHE A 505 -17.06 7.06 -1.79
C PHE A 505 -16.90 6.68 -0.32
N ASN A 506 -16.40 5.49 -0.02
CA ASN A 506 -16.20 5.04 1.35
C ASN A 506 -15.17 5.90 2.11
N TRP A 507 -14.22 6.51 1.40
CA TRP A 507 -13.28 7.49 1.95
C TRP A 507 -13.77 8.95 1.90
N ASN A 508 -15.09 9.18 1.83
CA ASN A 508 -15.75 10.50 1.95
C ASN A 508 -15.40 11.53 0.86
N PHE A 509 -14.93 11.11 -0.32
CA PHE A 509 -14.63 12.04 -1.42
C PHE A 509 -15.89 12.66 -2.03
N PHE A 510 -17.06 12.03 -1.82
CA PHE A 510 -18.33 12.40 -2.44
C PHE A 510 -19.43 12.73 -1.44
N ASP A 511 -19.14 12.93 -0.16
CA ASP A 511 -20.16 13.17 0.90
C ASP A 511 -21.08 14.34 0.61
N ILE A 512 -20.65 15.26 -0.27
CA ILE A 512 -21.46 16.39 -0.68
C ILE A 512 -22.78 15.97 -1.36
N ILE A 513 -22.84 14.76 -1.95
CA ILE A 513 -24.07 14.24 -2.58
C ILE A 513 -25.07 13.71 -1.56
N LEU A 514 -24.64 13.45 -0.32
CA LEU A 514 -25.47 12.90 0.74
C LEU A 514 -26.35 13.97 1.40
N GLN A 515 -26.13 15.23 1.08
CA GLN A 515 -26.89 16.35 1.60
C GLN A 515 -27.80 16.93 0.52
N GLN A 516 -29.11 16.92 0.77
CA GLN A 516 -30.09 17.66 -0.02
C GLN A 516 -29.86 19.16 0.17
N LYS A 517 -29.85 19.95 -0.92
CA LYS A 517 -29.59 21.40 -0.89
C LYS A 517 -30.88 22.22 -0.91
N GLU A 518 -31.85 21.78 -1.69
CA GLU A 518 -33.15 22.45 -1.83
C GLU A 518 -34.26 21.61 -1.21
N GLY A 519 -35.13 22.28 -0.51
CA GLY A 519 -36.25 21.64 0.19
C GLY A 519 -37.56 22.44 0.02
N PHE A 520 -38.43 22.32 0.97
CA PHE A 520 -39.76 22.95 0.94
C PHE A 520 -40.11 23.61 2.29
N SER A 521 -41.00 24.61 2.23
CA SER A 521 -41.68 25.14 3.42
C SER A 521 -43.02 24.41 3.57
N PRO A 522 -43.25 23.67 4.67
CA PRO A 522 -44.40 22.80 4.82
C PRO A 522 -45.74 23.48 4.51
N TYR A 523 -45.99 24.67 5.03
CA TYR A 523 -47.25 25.40 4.86
C TYR A 523 -47.57 25.81 3.41
N VAL A 524 -46.56 25.92 2.53
CA VAL A 524 -46.75 26.20 1.10
C VAL A 524 -46.78 24.91 0.31
N TRP A 525 -45.91 23.97 0.70
CA TRP A 525 -45.78 22.69 0.00
C TRP A 525 -47.05 21.84 0.11
N GLU A 526 -47.78 21.89 1.23
CA GLU A 526 -48.95 21.07 1.47
C GLU A 526 -50.06 21.31 0.42
N ASP A 527 -50.30 22.55 0.03
CA ASP A 527 -51.27 22.88 -1.02
C ASP A 527 -50.84 22.33 -2.39
N LEU A 528 -49.55 22.40 -2.70
CA LEU A 528 -49.02 21.87 -3.95
C LEU A 528 -48.98 20.33 -3.94
N ALA A 529 -48.60 19.72 -2.84
CA ALA A 529 -48.63 18.27 -2.65
C ALA A 529 -50.02 17.68 -2.86
N LYS A 530 -51.06 18.36 -2.33
CA LYS A 530 -52.47 17.98 -2.59
C LYS A 530 -52.81 18.00 -4.09
N GLN A 531 -52.43 19.05 -4.81
CA GLN A 531 -52.65 19.14 -6.25
C GLN A 531 -51.92 18.06 -7.04
N ILE A 532 -50.71 17.66 -6.59
CA ILE A 532 -49.95 16.58 -7.20
C ILE A 532 -50.66 15.24 -7.02
N LEU A 533 -51.14 14.95 -5.81
CA LEU A 533 -51.90 13.73 -5.52
C LEU A 533 -53.21 13.67 -6.34
N GLU A 534 -53.92 14.78 -6.45
CA GLU A 534 -55.15 14.86 -7.25
C GLU A 534 -54.91 14.56 -8.76
N ARG A 535 -53.73 14.87 -9.27
CA ARG A 535 -53.33 14.66 -10.69
C ARG A 535 -52.70 13.31 -10.96
N ASP A 536 -52.18 12.64 -9.93
CA ASP A 536 -51.47 11.35 -10.04
C ASP A 536 -52.11 10.30 -9.10
N PRO A 537 -53.15 9.56 -9.58
CA PRO A 537 -53.82 8.53 -8.80
C PRO A 537 -52.89 7.37 -8.37
N LEU A 538 -51.82 7.10 -9.12
CA LEU A 538 -50.84 6.05 -8.75
C LEU A 538 -50.00 6.50 -7.57
N LEU A 539 -49.54 7.73 -7.59
CA LEU A 539 -48.81 8.32 -6.47
C LEU A 539 -49.68 8.43 -5.22
N GLN A 540 -50.97 8.80 -5.39
CA GLN A 540 -51.92 8.84 -4.29
C GLN A 540 -52.11 7.45 -3.65
N ALA A 541 -52.29 6.40 -4.46
CA ALA A 541 -52.41 5.03 -3.96
C ALA A 541 -51.15 4.58 -3.21
N ALA A 542 -49.96 4.86 -3.75
CA ALA A 542 -48.69 4.55 -3.10
C ALA A 542 -48.50 5.30 -1.77
N PHE A 543 -48.94 6.57 -1.71
CA PHE A 543 -48.88 7.37 -0.48
C PHE A 543 -49.80 6.82 0.61
N GLU A 544 -51.03 6.45 0.28
CA GLU A 544 -52.00 5.84 1.22
C GLU A 544 -51.51 4.45 1.66
N GLN A 545 -50.93 3.67 0.76
CA GLN A 545 -50.30 2.39 1.11
C GLN A 545 -49.16 2.58 2.13
N GLN A 546 -48.24 3.54 1.90
CA GLN A 546 -47.14 3.84 2.82
C GLN A 546 -47.68 4.23 4.21
N LYS A 547 -48.75 5.02 4.28
CA LYS A 547 -49.40 5.37 5.56
C LYS A 547 -50.03 4.18 6.26
N ALA A 548 -50.56 3.22 5.51
CA ALA A 548 -51.18 2.02 6.07
C ALA A 548 -50.15 1.01 6.58
N GLU A 549 -48.99 0.94 5.95
CA GLU A 549 -47.90 -0.01 6.27
C GLU A 549 -46.98 0.48 7.39
N ASP A 550 -46.87 1.82 7.57
CA ASP A 550 -45.95 2.46 8.50
C ASP A 550 -46.68 3.43 9.44
N PRO A 551 -47.05 2.99 10.66
CA PRO A 551 -47.74 3.84 11.64
C PRO A 551 -46.97 5.10 12.06
N ASP A 552 -45.63 5.02 12.15
CA ASP A 552 -44.80 6.17 12.51
C ASP A 552 -44.81 7.23 11.42
N PHE A 553 -44.80 6.79 10.15
CA PHE A 553 -44.97 7.67 9.01
C PHE A 553 -46.39 8.28 8.99
N ALA A 554 -47.40 7.53 9.30
CA ALA A 554 -48.81 8.00 9.33
C ALA A 554 -49.05 9.11 10.36
N GLU A 555 -48.32 9.12 11.47
CA GLU A 555 -48.39 10.12 12.53
C GLU A 555 -47.39 11.30 12.35
N ASN A 556 -46.52 11.24 11.32
CA ASN A 556 -45.50 12.24 11.07
C ASN A 556 -45.78 13.09 9.84
N ALA A 557 -46.41 14.25 10.03
CA ALA A 557 -46.77 15.16 8.95
C ALA A 557 -45.58 15.60 8.09
N TYR A 558 -44.40 15.87 8.72
CA TYR A 558 -43.23 16.26 7.95
C TYR A 558 -42.71 15.10 7.09
N ALA A 559 -42.64 13.90 7.62
CA ALA A 559 -42.24 12.71 6.85
C ALA A 559 -43.15 12.45 5.65
N GLN A 560 -44.47 12.67 5.80
CA GLN A 560 -45.43 12.56 4.70
C GLN A 560 -45.18 13.60 3.61
N LEU A 561 -44.98 14.85 3.99
CA LEU A 561 -44.69 15.93 3.04
C LEU A 561 -43.32 15.75 2.36
N ASP A 562 -42.32 15.26 3.08
CA ASP A 562 -41.02 14.95 2.55
C ASP A 562 -41.07 13.77 1.56
N TRP A 563 -41.85 12.75 1.87
CA TRP A 563 -42.08 11.63 0.97
C TRP A 563 -42.68 12.10 -0.36
N LEU A 564 -43.76 12.95 -0.30
CA LEU A 564 -44.37 13.54 -1.48
C LEU A 564 -43.39 14.43 -2.26
N HIS A 565 -42.57 15.21 -1.57
CA HIS A 565 -41.53 16.03 -2.20
C HIS A 565 -40.53 15.13 -2.96
N LYS A 566 -40.07 14.05 -2.35
CA LYS A 566 -39.12 13.09 -2.95
C LYS A 566 -39.72 12.35 -4.17
N HIS A 567 -41.06 12.22 -4.25
CA HIS A 567 -41.75 11.60 -5.38
C HIS A 567 -42.25 12.61 -6.41
N SER A 568 -41.88 13.89 -6.28
CA SER A 568 -42.29 14.96 -7.18
C SER A 568 -41.19 15.40 -8.13
N VAL A 569 -41.57 16.22 -9.12
CA VAL A 569 -40.61 16.88 -10.03
C VAL A 569 -39.74 17.94 -9.35
N HIS A 570 -40.09 18.34 -8.12
CA HIS A 570 -39.41 19.34 -7.34
C HIS A 570 -38.22 18.77 -6.54
N TYR A 571 -38.14 17.45 -6.45
CA TYR A 571 -37.03 16.81 -5.75
C TYR A 571 -35.72 17.04 -6.47
N GLU A 572 -34.69 17.33 -5.70
CA GLU A 572 -33.33 17.58 -6.16
C GLU A 572 -32.69 16.31 -6.75
N LYS A 573 -32.54 16.27 -8.07
CA LYS A 573 -31.97 15.10 -8.79
C LYS A 573 -30.53 14.78 -8.45
N ALA A 574 -29.76 15.73 -7.89
CA ALA A 574 -28.39 15.55 -7.51
C ALA A 574 -28.22 14.84 -6.15
N HIS A 575 -29.27 14.83 -5.30
CA HIS A 575 -29.22 14.17 -4.00
C HIS A 575 -29.06 12.66 -4.16
N LEU A 576 -28.08 12.07 -3.48
CA LEU A 576 -27.70 10.66 -3.54
C LEU A 576 -27.26 10.15 -4.93
N ARG A 577 -27.21 11.02 -5.94
CA ARG A 577 -26.74 10.66 -7.28
C ARG A 577 -25.23 10.62 -7.32
N TYR A 578 -24.67 9.43 -7.56
CA TYR A 578 -23.22 9.25 -7.65
C TYR A 578 -22.67 9.98 -8.89
N PRO A 579 -21.62 10.77 -8.77
CA PRO A 579 -21.21 11.67 -9.84
C PRO A 579 -20.37 10.99 -10.94
N ILE A 580 -19.84 9.79 -10.68
CA ILE A 580 -19.08 9.03 -11.67
C ILE A 580 -20.06 8.31 -12.60
N VAL A 581 -19.87 8.51 -13.88
CA VAL A 581 -20.73 8.00 -14.94
C VAL A 581 -20.14 6.71 -15.49
N ARG A 582 -20.91 5.64 -15.56
CA ARG A 582 -20.51 4.35 -16.14
C ARG A 582 -21.03 4.23 -17.57
N VAL A 583 -20.15 4.29 -18.55
CA VAL A 583 -20.48 4.19 -19.97
C VAL A 583 -20.26 2.74 -20.41
N LEU A 584 -21.36 2.08 -20.82
CA LEU A 584 -21.35 0.66 -21.19
C LEU A 584 -21.15 0.46 -22.69
N ASP A 585 -21.50 1.46 -23.50
CA ASP A 585 -21.39 1.42 -24.96
C ASP A 585 -19.99 1.87 -25.41
N GLN A 586 -19.50 1.28 -26.49
CA GLN A 586 -18.28 1.76 -27.15
C GLN A 586 -18.45 3.18 -27.65
N ILE A 587 -17.49 4.04 -27.32
CA ILE A 587 -17.44 5.41 -27.82
C ILE A 587 -16.37 5.50 -28.92
N VAL A 588 -16.79 5.88 -30.12
CA VAL A 588 -15.86 6.25 -31.18
C VAL A 588 -15.58 7.76 -31.05
N LEU A 589 -14.50 8.13 -30.40
CA LEU A 589 -14.00 9.50 -30.42
C LEU A 589 -13.45 9.76 -31.84
N GLY A 590 -14.04 10.73 -32.55
CA GLY A 590 -13.53 11.14 -33.87
C GLY A 590 -12.04 11.46 -33.74
N LYS A 591 -11.21 10.81 -34.54
CA LYS A 591 -9.82 11.22 -34.73
C LYS A 591 -9.85 12.44 -35.64
N ASP A 592 -9.70 13.65 -35.08
CA ASP A 592 -9.29 14.83 -35.87
C ASP A 592 -7.78 14.82 -36.08
#